data_1e32c5dab901c2d687790f5baab7afb7
#
_entry.id   1e32c5dab901c2d687790f5baab7afb7
#
_cell.length_a   1.000
_cell.length_b   1.000
_cell.length_c   1.000
_cell.angle_alpha   90.00
_cell.angle_beta   90.00
_cell.angle_gamma   90.00
#
_symmetry.space_group_name_H-M   'P 1'
#
loop_
_entity.id
_entity.type
_entity.pdbx_description
1 polymer ?
#
loop_
_entity_poly.entity_id
_entity_poly.type
_entity_poly.pdbx_seq_one_letter_code
_entity_poly.pdbx_strand_id
1 'polypeptide(L)'
;IRHGFKPNGRPVLVMPSEDYNRFTNEDLNVLVPYVRQFPPKEGAQAVNDLPHPAWVLYGLGAIPDAASRIDHQLAPSRPTAAGVTLANGQYVANMCIACHGADLSGGMIPGAPPDWPAAADIRPGTHSAGTALARYPNAASFVSMLRTGKRPDGTPIQVMPFESLGQ
;
A
#
# COMPACT_ATOMS: atom_id res chain seq x y z
N ILE A 1 3.68 -6.59 12.07
CA ILE A 1 3.61 -6.03 10.71
C ILE A 1 2.76 -6.94 9.83
N ARG A 2 3.17 -8.20 9.59
CA ARG A 2 2.56 -9.13 8.63
C ARG A 2 1.06 -9.36 8.82
N HIS A 3 0.59 -9.44 10.04
CA HIS A 3 -0.79 -9.80 10.37
C HIS A 3 -1.62 -8.64 10.93
N GLY A 4 -1.11 -7.42 10.92
CA GLY A 4 -1.85 -6.24 11.39
C GLY A 4 -2.16 -6.20 12.87
N PHE A 5 -1.44 -6.97 13.71
CA PHE A 5 -1.60 -6.97 15.16
C PHE A 5 -0.44 -6.33 15.89
N LYS A 6 -0.76 -5.66 16.99
CA LYS A 6 0.21 -5.21 18.01
C LYS A 6 0.64 -6.39 18.89
N PRO A 7 1.77 -6.30 19.63
CA PRO A 7 2.22 -7.36 20.53
C PRO A 7 1.21 -7.79 21.60
N ASN A 8 0.29 -6.91 21.97
CA ASN A 8 -0.79 -7.18 22.91
C ASN A 8 -2.06 -7.79 22.28
N GLY A 9 -1.99 -8.24 21.04
CA GLY A 9 -3.09 -8.86 20.31
C GLY A 9 -4.13 -7.89 19.74
N ARG A 10 -4.00 -6.57 19.98
CA ARG A 10 -4.95 -5.59 19.42
C ARG A 10 -4.65 -5.33 17.95
N PRO A 11 -5.66 -5.27 17.07
CA PRO A 11 -5.45 -4.92 15.66
C PRO A 11 -4.97 -3.48 15.50
N VAL A 12 -4.28 -3.23 14.42
CA VAL A 12 -3.91 -1.89 13.96
C VAL A 12 -5.03 -1.36 13.07
N LEU A 13 -5.53 -0.16 13.35
CA LEU A 13 -6.65 0.42 12.59
C LEU A 13 -6.24 0.79 11.17
N VAL A 14 -5.13 1.51 11.03
CA VAL A 14 -4.64 2.01 9.74
C VAL A 14 -3.19 1.58 9.56
N MET A 15 -2.96 0.62 8.71
CA MET A 15 -1.65 0.15 8.29
C MET A 15 -1.82 -0.67 7.02
N PRO A 16 -0.96 -0.52 6.00
CA PRO A 16 -1.01 -1.34 4.77
C PRO A 16 -0.46 -2.74 5.02
N SER A 17 -1.04 -3.46 5.98
CA SER A 17 -0.56 -4.79 6.38
C SER A 17 -0.80 -5.84 5.30
N GLU A 18 -1.75 -5.63 4.41
CA GLU A 18 -1.98 -6.44 3.21
C GLU A 18 -0.79 -6.44 2.25
N ASP A 19 -0.01 -5.37 2.21
CA ASP A 19 1.24 -5.29 1.44
C ASP A 19 2.32 -6.14 2.12
N TYR A 20 2.54 -5.90 3.42
CA TYR A 20 3.56 -6.61 4.20
C TYR A 20 3.24 -8.10 4.39
N ASN A 21 1.99 -8.49 4.36
CA ASN A 21 1.57 -9.88 4.43
C ASN A 21 2.19 -10.71 3.31
N ARG A 22 2.39 -10.12 2.14
CA ARG A 22 2.93 -10.76 0.93
C ARG A 22 4.44 -10.73 0.82
N PHE A 23 5.15 -10.02 1.69
CA PHE A 23 6.61 -9.96 1.65
C PHE A 23 7.25 -11.28 2.04
N THR A 24 8.46 -11.53 1.55
CA THR A 24 9.27 -12.66 1.98
C THR A 24 9.62 -12.54 3.48
N ASN A 25 9.98 -13.65 4.11
CA ASN A 25 10.48 -13.58 5.49
C ASN A 25 11.82 -12.85 5.55
N GLU A 26 12.66 -13.06 4.54
CA GLU A 26 13.98 -12.42 4.41
C GLU A 26 13.85 -10.90 4.39
N ASP A 27 12.95 -10.36 3.56
CA ASP A 27 12.77 -8.92 3.45
C ASP A 27 12.20 -8.30 4.74
N LEU A 28 11.24 -8.97 5.40
CA LEU A 28 10.76 -8.49 6.71
C LEU A 28 11.83 -8.58 7.80
N ASN A 29 12.68 -9.60 7.76
CA ASN A 29 13.78 -9.76 8.71
C ASN A 29 14.86 -8.68 8.52
N VAL A 30 14.98 -8.09 7.35
CA VAL A 30 15.86 -6.94 7.10
C VAL A 30 15.15 -5.62 7.40
N LEU A 31 13.90 -5.48 6.98
CA LEU A 31 13.11 -4.25 7.15
C LEU A 31 12.94 -3.87 8.63
N VAL A 32 12.58 -4.83 9.47
CA VAL A 32 12.30 -4.56 10.89
C VAL A 32 13.52 -4.04 11.65
N PRO A 33 14.71 -4.68 11.59
CA PRO A 33 15.92 -4.14 12.20
C PRO A 33 16.33 -2.79 11.61
N TYR A 34 16.17 -2.59 10.30
CA TYR A 34 16.48 -1.32 9.66
C TYR A 34 15.65 -0.18 10.25
N VAL A 35 14.33 -0.34 10.34
CA VAL A 35 13.45 0.68 10.93
C VAL A 35 13.79 0.93 12.40
N ARG A 36 14.16 -0.10 13.15
CA ARG A 36 14.53 0.01 14.56
C ARG A 36 15.87 0.71 14.84
N GLN A 37 16.70 0.92 13.82
CA GLN A 37 17.96 1.68 13.94
C GLN A 37 17.74 3.19 13.99
N PHE A 38 16.58 3.68 13.53
CA PHE A 38 16.32 5.12 13.59
C PHE A 38 16.23 5.59 15.03
N PRO A 39 16.94 6.65 15.39
CA PRO A 39 16.87 7.21 16.72
C PRO A 39 15.44 7.67 17.03
N PRO A 40 14.95 7.45 18.24
CA PRO A 40 13.67 7.97 18.65
C PRO A 40 13.68 9.50 18.55
N LYS A 41 12.64 10.07 17.93
CA LYS A 41 12.41 11.51 17.94
C LYS A 41 11.32 11.83 18.95
N GLU A 42 11.52 12.92 19.67
CA GLU A 42 10.45 13.50 20.47
C GLU A 42 9.29 13.90 19.57
N GLY A 43 8.08 13.58 19.99
CA GLY A 43 6.85 13.86 19.27
C GLY A 43 5.63 13.54 20.12
N ALA A 44 4.48 14.00 19.69
CA ALA A 44 3.23 13.62 20.33
C ALA A 44 2.97 12.13 20.15
N GLN A 45 2.37 11.49 21.16
CA GLN A 45 1.86 10.12 21.00
C GLN A 45 0.84 10.07 19.86
N ALA A 46 0.93 9.03 19.03
CA ALA A 46 -0.11 8.76 18.05
C ALA A 46 -1.42 8.44 18.81
N VAL A 47 -2.38 9.34 18.72
CA VAL A 47 -3.71 9.18 19.33
C VAL A 47 -4.65 8.65 18.26
N ASN A 48 -5.11 7.42 18.45
CA ASN A 48 -6.21 6.85 17.67
C ASN A 48 -7.51 7.08 18.46
N ASP A 49 -8.04 8.29 18.40
CA ASP A 49 -9.28 8.66 19.07
C ASP A 49 -10.39 8.74 18.01
N LEU A 50 -11.17 7.66 17.93
CA LEU A 50 -12.32 7.61 17.06
C LEU A 50 -13.53 8.20 17.82
N PRO A 51 -14.33 9.04 17.16
CA PRO A 51 -15.62 9.50 17.72
C PRO A 51 -16.50 8.32 18.13
N HIS A 52 -17.32 8.46 19.16
CA HIS A 52 -18.19 7.39 19.65
C HIS A 52 -19.00 6.67 18.56
N PRO A 53 -19.61 7.35 17.57
CA PRO A 53 -20.30 6.66 16.48
C PRO A 53 -19.36 5.77 15.65
N ALA A 54 -18.11 6.20 15.43
CA ALA A 54 -17.14 5.41 14.69
C ALA A 54 -16.69 4.15 15.44
N TRP A 55 -16.61 4.22 16.78
CA TRP A 55 -16.37 3.02 17.61
C TRP A 55 -17.51 2.00 17.49
N VAL A 56 -18.76 2.46 17.45
CA VAL A 56 -19.91 1.57 17.25
C VAL A 56 -19.83 0.91 15.87
N LEU A 57 -19.55 1.68 14.82
CA LEU A 57 -19.39 1.15 13.45
C LEU A 57 -18.22 0.18 13.35
N TYR A 58 -17.11 0.47 14.03
CA TYR A 58 -15.97 -0.44 14.11
C TYR A 58 -16.36 -1.76 14.82
N GLY A 59 -17.05 -1.67 15.97
CA GLY A 59 -17.52 -2.84 16.70
C GLY A 59 -18.54 -3.69 15.92
N LEU A 60 -19.28 -3.09 15.00
CA LEU A 60 -20.21 -3.77 14.08
C LEU A 60 -19.50 -4.29 12.80
N GLY A 61 -18.20 -4.06 12.64
CA GLY A 61 -17.44 -4.48 11.46
C GLY A 61 -17.64 -3.61 10.22
N ALA A 62 -18.34 -2.47 10.33
CA ALA A 62 -18.52 -1.54 9.23
C ALA A 62 -17.25 -0.73 8.89
N ILE A 63 -16.33 -0.61 9.85
CA ILE A 63 -14.99 -0.04 9.65
C ILE A 63 -14.00 -1.18 9.82
N PRO A 64 -13.41 -1.70 8.73
CA PRO A 64 -12.43 -2.77 8.81
C PRO A 64 -11.09 -2.23 9.34
N ASP A 65 -10.43 -3.02 10.18
CA ASP A 65 -9.04 -2.79 10.58
C ASP A 65 -8.05 -3.49 9.62
N ALA A 66 -6.76 -3.25 9.84
CA ALA A 66 -5.72 -3.84 9.01
C ALA A 66 -5.70 -5.38 9.09
N ALA A 67 -6.01 -5.96 10.24
CA ALA A 67 -6.02 -7.40 10.41
C ALA A 67 -7.18 -8.06 9.67
N SER A 68 -8.36 -7.47 9.70
CA SER A 68 -9.56 -8.01 9.04
C SER A 68 -9.47 -8.07 7.50
N ARG A 69 -8.50 -7.35 6.91
CA ARG A 69 -8.29 -7.29 5.45
C ARG A 69 -7.22 -8.25 4.94
N ILE A 70 -6.63 -9.03 5.84
CA ILE A 70 -5.49 -9.91 5.53
C ILE A 70 -5.95 -11.36 5.50
N ASP A 71 -5.48 -12.10 4.51
CA ASP A 71 -5.48 -13.56 4.57
C ASP A 71 -4.34 -14.02 5.49
N HIS A 72 -4.69 -14.40 6.72
CA HIS A 72 -3.74 -14.84 7.72
C HIS A 72 -3.08 -16.21 7.41
N GLN A 73 -3.65 -16.96 6.46
CA GLN A 73 -3.15 -18.27 6.02
C GLN A 73 -2.26 -18.14 4.77
N LEU A 74 -2.19 -16.94 4.18
CA LEU A 74 -1.35 -16.72 3.00
C LEU A 74 0.12 -17.00 3.33
N ALA A 75 0.72 -17.92 2.60
CA ALA A 75 2.15 -18.18 2.72
C ALA A 75 2.96 -16.96 2.28
N PRO A 76 4.08 -16.66 2.94
CA PRO A 76 4.99 -15.61 2.48
C PRO A 76 5.42 -15.85 1.03
N SER A 77 5.64 -14.76 0.28
CA SER A 77 6.18 -14.87 -1.07
C SER A 77 7.53 -15.58 -1.06
N ARG A 78 7.83 -16.27 -2.15
CA ARG A 78 9.17 -16.83 -2.34
C ARG A 78 10.15 -15.73 -2.75
N PRO A 79 11.42 -15.79 -2.33
CA PRO A 79 12.43 -14.86 -2.79
C PRO A 79 12.53 -14.83 -4.31
N THR A 80 12.60 -13.64 -4.88
CA THR A 80 12.82 -13.41 -6.30
C THR A 80 14.19 -12.77 -6.50
N ALA A 81 14.87 -13.13 -7.60
CA ALA A 81 16.11 -12.45 -7.95
C ALA A 81 15.85 -10.97 -8.23
N ALA A 82 16.66 -10.11 -7.61
CA ALA A 82 16.59 -8.67 -7.88
C ALA A 82 16.94 -8.39 -9.35
N GLY A 83 16.24 -7.43 -9.94
CA GLY A 83 16.49 -7.00 -11.33
C GLY A 83 15.23 -6.62 -12.07
N VAL A 84 15.39 -6.22 -13.32
CA VAL A 84 14.30 -5.84 -14.22
C VAL A 84 13.70 -7.12 -14.83
N THR A 85 12.93 -7.85 -14.04
CA THR A 85 12.23 -9.09 -14.44
C THR A 85 10.75 -9.01 -14.09
N LEU A 86 9.92 -9.74 -14.81
CA LEU A 86 8.48 -9.81 -14.52
C LEU A 86 8.22 -10.33 -13.11
N ALA A 87 8.94 -11.37 -12.68
CA ALA A 87 8.77 -11.95 -11.34
C ALA A 87 9.11 -10.96 -10.23
N ASN A 88 10.22 -10.22 -10.36
CA ASN A 88 10.57 -9.19 -9.40
C ASN A 88 9.58 -8.01 -9.43
N GLY A 89 9.15 -7.59 -10.61
CA GLY A 89 8.10 -6.56 -10.76
C GLY A 89 6.79 -6.95 -10.09
N GLN A 90 6.35 -8.20 -10.26
CA GLN A 90 5.17 -8.74 -9.60
C GLN A 90 5.32 -8.75 -8.07
N TYR A 91 6.49 -9.12 -7.57
CA TYR A 91 6.79 -9.07 -6.15
C TYR A 91 6.73 -7.64 -5.60
N VAL A 92 7.41 -6.70 -6.25
CA VAL A 92 7.41 -5.28 -5.85
C VAL A 92 6.02 -4.66 -5.91
N ALA A 93 5.19 -5.05 -6.89
CA ALA A 93 3.82 -4.55 -7.03
C ALA A 93 2.91 -4.90 -5.83
N ASN A 94 3.30 -5.84 -4.95
CA ASN A 94 2.59 -6.06 -3.68
C ASN A 94 2.55 -4.82 -2.79
N MET A 95 3.48 -3.87 -2.94
CA MET A 95 3.46 -2.58 -2.22
C MET A 95 2.34 -1.64 -2.67
N CYS A 96 1.63 -1.97 -3.74
CA CYS A 96 0.59 -1.13 -4.32
C CYS A 96 -0.82 -1.57 -3.91
N ILE A 97 -0.98 -2.79 -3.39
CA ILE A 97 -2.29 -3.42 -3.21
C ILE A 97 -3.15 -2.77 -2.12
N ALA A 98 -2.55 -2.20 -1.09
CA ALA A 98 -3.30 -1.53 -0.02
C ALA A 98 -4.17 -0.38 -0.54
N CYS A 99 -3.71 0.31 -1.58
CA CYS A 99 -4.46 1.40 -2.21
C CYS A 99 -5.18 0.96 -3.49
N HIS A 100 -4.49 0.16 -4.33
CA HIS A 100 -4.99 -0.21 -5.66
C HIS A 100 -5.81 -1.52 -5.68
N GLY A 101 -6.01 -2.16 -4.52
CA GLY A 101 -6.71 -3.45 -4.41
C GLY A 101 -5.82 -4.65 -4.76
N ALA A 102 -6.20 -5.83 -4.29
CA ALA A 102 -5.41 -7.06 -4.46
C ALA A 102 -5.22 -7.48 -5.92
N ASP A 103 -6.12 -7.07 -6.78
CA ASP A 103 -6.10 -7.28 -8.24
C ASP A 103 -5.66 -6.04 -9.04
N LEU A 104 -5.26 -4.97 -8.35
CA LEU A 104 -4.82 -3.69 -8.91
C LEU A 104 -5.92 -2.94 -9.71
N SER A 105 -7.20 -3.27 -9.49
CA SER A 105 -8.33 -2.62 -10.16
C SER A 105 -8.63 -1.20 -9.67
N GLY A 106 -7.98 -0.78 -8.60
CA GLY A 106 -8.22 0.53 -8.00
C GLY A 106 -9.52 0.57 -7.17
N GLY A 107 -10.07 1.77 -7.02
CA GLY A 107 -11.28 1.99 -6.25
C GLY A 107 -11.07 2.85 -5.02
N MET A 108 -12.06 2.91 -4.14
CA MET A 108 -11.95 3.67 -2.89
C MET A 108 -10.87 3.07 -1.99
N ILE A 109 -9.96 3.92 -1.51
CA ILE A 109 -8.88 3.49 -0.62
C ILE A 109 -9.44 3.24 0.78
N PRO A 110 -9.29 2.02 1.34
CA PRO A 110 -9.84 1.70 2.66
C PRO A 110 -9.28 2.61 3.75
N GLY A 111 -10.16 3.24 4.53
CA GLY A 111 -9.76 4.14 5.62
C GLY A 111 -9.30 5.53 5.18
N ALA A 112 -9.33 5.83 3.89
CA ALA A 112 -9.05 7.18 3.39
C ALA A 112 -10.17 8.16 3.70
N PRO A 113 -9.86 9.46 3.83
CA PRO A 113 -10.88 10.51 3.89
C PRO A 113 -11.80 10.47 2.67
N PRO A 114 -13.09 10.81 2.82
CA PRO A 114 -14.07 10.68 1.73
C PRO A 114 -13.84 11.64 0.55
N ASP A 115 -13.02 12.67 0.74
CA ASP A 115 -12.61 13.64 -0.28
C ASP A 115 -11.37 13.20 -1.07
N TRP A 116 -10.75 12.08 -0.69
CA TRP A 116 -9.64 11.55 -1.47
C TRP A 116 -10.12 10.92 -2.78
N PRO A 117 -9.38 11.12 -3.88
CA PRO A 117 -9.70 10.45 -5.13
C PRO A 117 -9.55 8.93 -4.99
N ALA A 118 -10.38 8.20 -5.71
CA ALA A 118 -10.22 6.76 -5.83
C ALA A 118 -8.86 6.41 -6.44
N ALA A 119 -8.25 5.33 -5.97
CA ALA A 119 -7.05 4.78 -6.58
C ALA A 119 -7.34 4.33 -8.02
N ALA A 120 -6.42 4.60 -8.92
CA ALA A 120 -6.59 4.28 -10.33
C ALA A 120 -6.50 2.76 -10.59
N ASP A 121 -7.19 2.28 -11.62
CA ASP A 121 -6.97 0.94 -12.18
C ASP A 121 -5.61 0.91 -12.89
N ILE A 122 -4.68 0.09 -12.39
CA ILE A 122 -3.32 -0.06 -12.93
C ILE A 122 -3.06 -1.47 -13.47
N ARG A 123 -4.12 -2.22 -13.83
CA ARG A 123 -3.97 -3.55 -14.43
C ARG A 123 -3.40 -3.45 -15.85
N PRO A 124 -2.46 -4.34 -16.20
CA PRO A 124 -1.98 -4.44 -17.57
C PRO A 124 -3.06 -5.05 -18.48
N GLY A 125 -3.10 -4.60 -19.74
CA GLY A 125 -3.88 -5.27 -20.80
C GLY A 125 -5.36 -4.93 -20.87
N THR A 126 -5.93 -4.16 -19.96
CA THR A 126 -7.28 -3.60 -20.18
C THR A 126 -7.15 -2.34 -21.03
N HIS A 127 -7.18 -2.51 -22.34
CA HIS A 127 -7.27 -1.42 -23.31
C HIS A 127 -8.63 -0.69 -23.28
N SER A 128 -9.41 -0.93 -22.24
CA SER A 128 -10.56 -0.10 -21.94
C SER A 128 -10.07 1.32 -21.69
N ALA A 129 -10.69 2.30 -22.32
CA ALA A 129 -10.35 3.72 -22.25
C ALA A 129 -10.35 4.34 -20.83
N GLY A 130 -10.29 3.52 -19.79
CA GLY A 130 -10.35 3.87 -18.39
C GLY A 130 -9.14 3.47 -17.53
N THR A 131 -8.20 2.66 -18.02
CA THR A 131 -7.03 2.30 -17.18
C THR A 131 -6.01 3.43 -17.17
N ALA A 132 -5.47 3.70 -15.97
CA ALA A 132 -4.46 4.75 -15.81
C ALA A 132 -3.20 4.46 -16.63
N LEU A 133 -2.86 3.18 -16.86
CA LEU A 133 -1.68 2.78 -17.62
C LEU A 133 -1.77 3.16 -19.12
N ALA A 134 -2.96 3.29 -19.69
CA ALA A 134 -3.13 3.75 -21.06
C ALA A 134 -2.57 5.17 -21.33
N ARG A 135 -2.37 5.95 -20.26
CA ARG A 135 -1.77 7.30 -20.32
C ARG A 135 -0.25 7.29 -20.45
N TYR A 136 0.39 6.14 -20.23
CA TYR A 136 1.84 6.00 -20.23
C TYR A 136 2.28 5.24 -21.49
N PRO A 137 2.90 5.91 -22.46
CA PRO A 137 3.26 5.29 -23.73
C PRO A 137 4.33 4.20 -23.62
N ASN A 138 5.07 4.19 -22.53
CA ASN A 138 6.12 3.20 -22.26
C ASN A 138 6.48 3.14 -20.77
N ALA A 139 7.26 2.14 -20.37
CA ALA A 139 7.70 1.95 -19.00
C ALA A 139 8.51 3.14 -18.47
N ALA A 140 9.31 3.80 -19.30
CA ALA A 140 10.12 4.94 -18.87
C ALA A 140 9.25 6.12 -18.42
N SER A 141 8.16 6.40 -19.10
CA SER A 141 7.22 7.45 -18.70
C SER A 141 6.49 7.12 -17.40
N PHE A 142 6.18 5.85 -17.16
CA PHE A 142 5.61 5.39 -15.90
C PHE A 142 6.62 5.52 -14.74
N VAL A 143 7.88 5.11 -14.96
CA VAL A 143 8.97 5.28 -13.98
C VAL A 143 9.21 6.76 -13.70
N SER A 144 9.18 7.61 -14.73
CA SER A 144 9.30 9.06 -14.54
C SER A 144 8.21 9.61 -13.63
N MET A 145 6.96 9.16 -13.79
CA MET A 145 5.86 9.55 -12.90
C MET A 145 6.12 9.11 -11.45
N LEU A 146 6.56 7.89 -11.23
CA LEU A 146 6.88 7.39 -9.88
C LEU A 146 8.01 8.21 -9.21
N ARG A 147 8.95 8.74 -9.98
CA ARG A 147 10.07 9.53 -9.47
C ARG A 147 9.76 11.00 -9.27
N THR A 148 8.90 11.56 -10.10
CA THR A 148 8.67 13.01 -10.14
C THR A 148 7.31 13.42 -9.56
N GLY A 149 6.40 12.47 -9.35
CA GLY A 149 5.03 12.73 -8.95
C GLY A 149 4.19 13.44 -10.03
N LYS A 150 4.66 13.44 -11.29
CA LYS A 150 3.95 14.08 -12.41
C LYS A 150 3.60 13.10 -13.50
N ARG A 151 2.37 13.19 -14.00
CA ARG A 151 1.91 12.42 -15.16
C ARG A 151 2.57 12.92 -16.45
N PRO A 152 2.48 12.18 -17.58
CA PRO A 152 3.02 12.63 -18.87
C PRO A 152 2.46 13.97 -19.36
N ASP A 153 1.24 14.31 -18.99
CA ASP A 153 0.59 15.59 -19.30
C ASP A 153 0.99 16.75 -18.35
N GLY A 154 1.93 16.49 -17.41
CA GLY A 154 2.40 17.45 -16.43
C GLY A 154 1.51 17.59 -15.19
N THR A 155 0.35 16.93 -15.13
CA THR A 155 -0.51 17.01 -13.95
C THR A 155 0.10 16.28 -12.74
N PRO A 156 0.04 16.88 -11.53
CA PRO A 156 0.61 16.24 -10.34
C PRO A 156 -0.22 15.04 -9.89
N ILE A 157 0.44 14.07 -9.27
CA ILE A 157 -0.19 13.03 -8.48
C ILE A 157 -0.49 13.59 -7.09
N GLN A 158 -1.71 13.43 -6.60
CA GLN A 158 -2.15 14.09 -5.37
C GLN A 158 -1.94 13.26 -4.10
N VAL A 159 -2.19 11.96 -4.13
CA VAL A 159 -2.28 11.13 -2.91
C VAL A 159 -1.26 10.01 -2.87
N MET A 160 -0.80 9.53 -4.01
CA MET A 160 0.17 8.43 -4.07
C MET A 160 1.51 8.86 -3.47
N PRO A 161 2.13 8.07 -2.57
CA PRO A 161 3.38 8.43 -1.87
C PRO A 161 4.61 8.23 -2.77
N PHE A 162 4.67 8.95 -3.88
CA PHE A 162 5.74 8.85 -4.88
C PHE A 162 7.11 9.28 -4.33
N GLU A 163 7.16 10.12 -3.31
CA GLU A 163 8.39 10.54 -2.65
C GLU A 163 9.18 9.34 -2.09
N SER A 164 8.47 8.31 -1.66
CA SER A 164 9.08 7.08 -1.17
C SER A 164 9.58 6.16 -2.29
N LEU A 165 9.10 6.35 -3.51
CA LEU A 165 9.41 5.53 -4.68
C LEU A 165 10.44 6.19 -5.61
N GLY A 166 10.71 7.48 -5.43
CA GLY A 166 11.50 8.29 -6.35
C GLY A 166 13.00 8.35 -6.06
N GLN A 167 13.45 7.76 -4.95
CA GLN A 167 14.85 7.85 -4.49
C GLN A 167 15.71 6.74 -5.04
#